data_8edf9aeab0e4d688ec3461baaf4040ac
#
_entry.id   8edf9aeab0e4d688ec3461baaf4040ac
#
_cell.length_a   1.000
_cell.length_b   1.000
_cell.length_c   1.000
_cell.angle_alpha   90.00
_cell.angle_beta   90.00
_cell.angle_gamma   90.00
#
_symmetry.space_group_name_H-M   'P 1'
#
loop_
_entity.id
_entity.type
_entity.pdbx_description
1 polymer ?
#
loop_
_entity_poly.entity_id
_entity_poly.type
_entity_poly.pdbx_seq_one_letter_code
_entity_poly.pdbx_strand_id
1 'polypeptide(L)'
;MVNYRKLIILIGLLVSSYSYALEWPSLTAKSWLVADENGKILQSSDPEQVRSIASISKLMTVIVVLDANQPLEEKIGLFTRKQLIEMALVRSDNMAAKNLCDNYPTGYTHCITAMNAKARWLGMENTNFVEPTGLSLMNVSTASDLIHLVKHASTYPEIVRAASTSEVKIKVRKRWLVFHNTNPIIGKRHKFIVSKTGYINASGGCIVMMLDTDVGKRIVVVLGSKNTHTRIPEAEFLFENIKE
;
A
#
# COMPACT_ATOMS: atom_id res chain seq x y z
N MET A 1 4.91 23.65 83.61
CA MET A 1 5.66 23.11 82.46
C MET A 1 4.65 22.49 81.48
N VAL A 2 4.34 23.19 80.38
CA VAL A 2 3.36 22.73 79.38
C VAL A 2 4.12 22.25 78.17
N ASN A 3 3.99 20.97 77.88
CA ASN A 3 4.68 20.31 76.76
C ASN A 3 3.84 20.41 75.45
N TYR A 4 4.25 21.25 74.49
CA TYR A 4 3.63 21.34 73.17
C TYR A 4 4.24 20.28 72.26
N ARG A 5 3.52 19.19 72.02
CA ARG A 5 3.78 18.26 70.90
C ARG A 5 3.38 18.90 69.58
N LYS A 6 4.36 19.21 68.73
CA LYS A 6 4.13 19.66 67.37
C LYS A 6 3.58 18.50 66.55
N LEU A 7 2.33 18.60 66.11
CA LEU A 7 1.70 17.69 65.14
C LEU A 7 2.13 18.14 63.74
N ILE A 8 3.00 17.36 63.08
CA ILE A 8 3.35 17.57 61.67
C ILE A 8 2.31 16.85 60.84
N ILE A 9 1.42 17.62 60.18
CA ILE A 9 0.46 17.10 59.17
C ILE A 9 1.20 17.00 57.85
N LEU A 10 1.48 15.78 57.42
CA LEU A 10 2.06 15.48 56.11
C LEU A 10 0.89 15.49 55.09
N ILE A 11 0.73 16.57 54.33
CA ILE A 11 -0.21 16.65 53.23
C ILE A 11 0.43 15.96 52.01
N GLY A 12 0.07 14.70 51.80
CA GLY A 12 0.44 13.97 50.58
C GLY A 12 -0.33 14.54 49.40
N LEU A 13 0.36 15.24 48.51
CA LEU A 13 -0.15 15.63 47.19
C LEU A 13 -0.28 14.36 46.33
N LEU A 14 -1.47 13.82 46.21
CA LEU A 14 -1.82 12.82 45.16
C LEU A 14 -1.82 13.53 43.83
N VAL A 15 -0.71 13.51 43.11
CA VAL A 15 -0.66 13.86 41.69
C VAL A 15 -1.28 12.69 40.93
N SER A 16 -2.58 12.78 40.64
CA SER A 16 -3.21 11.89 39.73
C SER A 16 -2.69 12.22 38.31
N SER A 17 -1.80 11.40 37.78
CA SER A 17 -1.39 11.42 36.40
C SER A 17 -2.61 11.01 35.54
N TYR A 18 -3.32 11.98 35.03
CA TYR A 18 -4.27 11.74 33.95
C TYR A 18 -3.47 11.33 32.70
N SER A 19 -3.34 10.03 32.47
CA SER A 19 -3.01 9.53 31.15
C SER A 19 -4.18 9.88 30.23
N TYR A 20 -4.02 10.91 29.44
CA TYR A 20 -4.89 11.11 28.28
C TYR A 20 -4.60 9.94 27.35
N ALA A 21 -5.41 8.89 27.41
CA ALA A 21 -5.47 7.92 26.35
C ALA A 21 -5.86 8.70 25.09
N LEU A 22 -4.97 8.79 24.12
CA LEU A 22 -5.32 9.32 22.81
C LEU A 22 -6.48 8.45 22.32
N GLU A 23 -7.70 8.97 22.32
CA GLU A 23 -8.83 8.27 21.71
C GLU A 23 -8.54 8.19 20.22
N TRP A 24 -8.17 7.00 19.77
CA TRP A 24 -7.99 6.71 18.35
C TRP A 24 -9.30 6.95 17.63
N PRO A 25 -9.31 7.76 16.55
CA PRO A 25 -10.53 7.85 15.74
C PRO A 25 -10.91 6.45 15.27
N SER A 26 -12.19 6.14 15.30
CA SER A 26 -12.69 4.86 14.83
C SER A 26 -12.37 4.72 13.34
N LEU A 27 -11.32 3.96 13.01
CA LEU A 27 -10.98 3.65 11.63
C LEU A 27 -12.09 2.78 11.04
N THR A 28 -12.49 3.08 9.81
CA THR A 28 -13.49 2.25 9.10
C THR A 28 -12.85 1.04 8.42
N ALA A 29 -11.51 1.04 8.33
CA ALA A 29 -10.72 -0.06 7.80
C ALA A 29 -11.00 -1.36 8.57
N LYS A 30 -11.14 -2.47 7.82
CA LYS A 30 -11.41 -3.79 8.37
C LYS A 30 -10.16 -4.57 8.77
N SER A 31 -9.04 -4.22 8.15
CA SER A 31 -7.71 -4.74 8.46
C SER A 31 -6.69 -3.68 8.12
N TRP A 32 -5.71 -3.49 9.00
CA TRP A 32 -4.64 -2.53 8.77
C TRP A 32 -3.39 -2.88 9.57
N LEU A 33 -2.25 -2.37 9.12
CA LEU A 33 -1.00 -2.41 9.89
C LEU A 33 -0.08 -1.25 9.52
N VAL A 34 0.83 -0.96 10.47
CA VAL A 34 2.05 -0.18 10.25
C VAL A 34 3.23 -1.05 10.61
N ALA A 35 4.24 -1.08 9.74
CA ALA A 35 5.46 -1.82 9.94
C ALA A 35 6.70 -0.96 9.64
N ASP A 36 7.84 -1.33 10.21
CA ASP A 36 9.13 -0.75 9.89
C ASP A 36 9.69 -1.25 8.54
N GLU A 37 10.87 -0.78 8.17
CA GLU A 37 11.55 -1.17 6.92
C GLU A 37 11.94 -2.65 6.87
N ASN A 38 12.11 -3.30 8.01
CA ASN A 38 12.44 -4.72 8.11
C ASN A 38 11.19 -5.60 7.97
N GLY A 39 9.99 -5.00 8.08
CA GLY A 39 8.70 -5.68 8.07
C GLY A 39 8.22 -6.08 9.46
N LYS A 40 8.88 -5.61 10.53
CA LYS A 40 8.38 -5.78 11.90
C LYS A 40 7.13 -4.93 12.07
N ILE A 41 6.02 -5.57 12.41
CA ILE A 41 4.75 -4.89 12.69
C ILE A 41 4.88 -4.09 13.97
N LEU A 42 4.63 -2.80 13.90
CA LEU A 42 4.63 -1.86 15.03
C LEU A 42 3.24 -1.84 15.68
N GLN A 43 2.20 -1.76 14.85
CA GLN A 43 0.81 -1.83 15.29
C GLN A 43 -0.08 -2.35 14.17
N SER A 44 -1.17 -3.05 14.55
CA SER A 44 -2.11 -3.62 13.57
C SER A 44 -3.48 -3.89 14.18
N SER A 45 -4.46 -4.11 13.30
CA SER A 45 -5.75 -4.72 13.63
C SER A 45 -6.09 -5.71 12.52
N ASP A 46 -6.41 -6.94 12.92
CA ASP A 46 -6.76 -8.05 12.04
C ASP A 46 -5.80 -8.27 10.84
N PRO A 47 -4.44 -8.23 11.05
CA PRO A 47 -3.47 -8.22 9.97
C PRO A 47 -3.46 -9.51 9.15
N GLU A 48 -3.90 -10.64 9.72
CA GLU A 48 -3.96 -11.95 9.06
C GLU A 48 -5.31 -12.24 8.38
N GLN A 49 -6.25 -11.31 8.45
CA GLN A 49 -7.55 -11.52 7.81
C GLN A 49 -7.42 -11.48 6.29
N VAL A 50 -7.75 -12.57 5.63
CA VAL A 50 -7.79 -12.67 4.16
C VAL A 50 -8.89 -11.79 3.60
N ARG A 51 -8.54 -10.89 2.69
CA ARG A 51 -9.45 -9.92 2.09
C ARG A 51 -9.16 -9.70 0.62
N SER A 52 -10.17 -9.33 -0.15
CA SER A 52 -9.97 -8.80 -1.50
C SER A 52 -9.16 -7.51 -1.45
N ILE A 53 -8.11 -7.44 -2.26
CA ILE A 53 -7.13 -6.34 -2.28
C ILE A 53 -7.31 -5.38 -3.44
N ALA A 54 -8.31 -5.64 -4.29
CA ALA A 54 -8.58 -4.83 -5.48
C ALA A 54 -7.28 -4.54 -6.27
N SER A 55 -7.14 -3.31 -6.77
CA SER A 55 -6.02 -2.91 -7.64
C SER A 55 -4.63 -2.89 -6.99
N ILE A 56 -4.47 -3.25 -5.71
CA ILE A 56 -3.16 -3.54 -5.14
C ILE A 56 -2.49 -4.69 -5.92
N SER A 57 -3.29 -5.62 -6.46
CA SER A 57 -2.85 -6.72 -7.35
C SER A 57 -1.93 -6.25 -8.48
N LYS A 58 -2.09 -5.02 -8.98
CA LYS A 58 -1.28 -4.48 -10.08
C LYS A 58 0.21 -4.31 -9.71
N LEU A 59 0.56 -4.24 -8.43
CA LEU A 59 1.96 -4.29 -8.03
C LEU A 59 2.58 -5.63 -8.40
N MET A 60 1.91 -6.75 -8.08
CA MET A 60 2.38 -8.08 -8.43
C MET A 60 2.41 -8.29 -9.95
N THR A 61 1.39 -7.81 -10.67
CA THR A 61 1.38 -7.85 -12.14
C THR A 61 2.61 -7.18 -12.73
N VAL A 62 2.94 -5.97 -12.27
CA VAL A 62 4.11 -5.25 -12.78
C VAL A 62 5.42 -5.92 -12.38
N ILE A 63 5.53 -6.45 -11.15
CA ILE A 63 6.71 -7.21 -10.71
C ILE A 63 7.01 -8.37 -11.67
N VAL A 64 6.02 -9.24 -11.94
CA VAL A 64 6.27 -10.40 -12.81
C VAL A 64 6.54 -10.02 -14.25
N VAL A 65 5.96 -8.92 -14.74
CA VAL A 65 6.26 -8.37 -16.07
C VAL A 65 7.68 -7.84 -16.15
N LEU A 66 8.20 -7.21 -15.11
CA LEU A 66 9.58 -6.75 -15.04
C LEU A 66 10.56 -7.93 -14.92
N ASP A 67 10.22 -8.94 -14.11
CA ASP A 67 11.01 -10.17 -13.95
C ASP A 67 11.15 -10.96 -15.26
N ALA A 68 10.19 -10.83 -16.17
CA ALA A 68 10.24 -11.46 -17.49
C ALA A 68 11.29 -10.84 -18.43
N ASN A 69 11.95 -9.75 -18.03
CA ASN A 69 13.01 -9.05 -18.77
C ASN A 69 12.69 -8.74 -20.23
N GLN A 70 11.43 -8.52 -20.56
CA GLN A 70 11.03 -8.12 -21.89
C GLN A 70 11.39 -6.62 -22.12
N PRO A 71 11.73 -6.20 -23.36
CA PRO A 71 12.10 -4.82 -23.66
C PRO A 71 11.00 -3.83 -23.25
N LEU A 72 11.34 -2.83 -22.44
CA LEU A 72 10.39 -1.84 -21.94
C LEU A 72 9.87 -0.91 -23.04
N GLU A 73 10.66 -0.67 -24.08
CA GLU A 73 10.28 0.17 -25.22
C GLU A 73 9.54 -0.61 -26.32
N GLU A 74 9.37 -1.91 -26.15
CA GLU A 74 8.53 -2.72 -27.05
C GLU A 74 7.09 -2.21 -27.03
N LYS A 75 6.52 -2.05 -28.24
CA LYS A 75 5.14 -1.57 -28.40
C LYS A 75 4.14 -2.71 -28.25
N ILE A 76 3.16 -2.47 -27.40
CA ILE A 76 1.96 -3.27 -27.21
C ILE A 76 0.78 -2.40 -27.63
N GLY A 77 0.34 -2.56 -28.85
CA GLY A 77 -0.66 -1.67 -29.46
C GLY A 77 -0.15 -0.23 -29.62
N LEU A 78 -0.81 0.72 -28.99
CA LEU A 78 -0.46 2.14 -29.07
C LEU A 78 0.60 2.59 -28.05
N PHE A 79 0.91 1.76 -27.06
CA PHE A 79 1.76 2.11 -25.93
C PHE A 79 3.01 1.22 -25.88
N THR A 80 4.08 1.71 -25.28
CA THR A 80 5.21 0.84 -24.91
C THR A 80 4.87 0.05 -23.64
N ARG A 81 5.57 -1.05 -23.39
CA ARG A 81 5.46 -1.81 -22.13
C ARG A 81 5.66 -0.91 -20.92
N LYS A 82 6.67 -0.03 -20.96
CA LYS A 82 6.93 0.97 -19.93
C LYS A 82 5.73 1.89 -19.70
N GLN A 83 5.11 2.40 -20.77
CA GLN A 83 3.93 3.26 -20.65
C GLN A 83 2.73 2.52 -20.03
N LEU A 84 2.54 1.24 -20.37
CA LEU A 84 1.51 0.41 -19.74
C LEU A 84 1.79 0.20 -18.25
N ILE A 85 3.04 -0.01 -17.84
CA ILE A 85 3.43 -0.08 -16.42
C ILE A 85 3.09 1.24 -15.71
N GLU A 86 3.46 2.36 -16.28
CA GLU A 86 3.15 3.68 -15.73
C GLU A 86 1.63 3.90 -15.59
N MET A 87 0.84 3.56 -16.61
CA MET A 87 -0.63 3.66 -16.55
C MET A 87 -1.24 2.74 -15.50
N ALA A 88 -0.76 1.50 -15.39
CA ALA A 88 -1.24 0.52 -14.41
C ALA A 88 -0.97 0.96 -12.96
N LEU A 89 0.17 1.60 -12.70
CA LEU A 89 0.56 2.01 -11.35
C LEU A 89 0.04 3.39 -10.98
N VAL A 90 0.18 4.39 -11.85
CA VAL A 90 -0.22 5.79 -11.58
C VAL A 90 -1.73 5.94 -11.58
N ARG A 91 -2.37 5.64 -12.71
CA ARG A 91 -3.83 5.76 -12.87
C ARG A 91 -4.61 4.53 -12.40
N SER A 92 -3.92 3.44 -12.09
CA SER A 92 -4.58 2.17 -11.80
C SER A 92 -5.36 1.60 -12.99
N ASP A 93 -4.87 1.82 -14.22
CA ASP A 93 -5.55 1.43 -15.45
C ASP A 93 -5.65 -0.10 -15.59
N ASN A 94 -6.89 -0.60 -15.73
CA ASN A 94 -7.17 -2.03 -15.82
C ASN A 94 -6.75 -2.61 -17.17
N MET A 95 -6.97 -1.83 -18.26
CA MET A 95 -6.59 -2.29 -19.59
C MET A 95 -5.09 -2.36 -19.75
N ALA A 96 -4.36 -1.43 -19.16
CA ALA A 96 -2.90 -1.46 -19.14
C ALA A 96 -2.39 -2.73 -18.42
N ALA A 97 -2.90 -3.04 -17.23
CA ALA A 97 -2.54 -4.25 -16.50
C ALA A 97 -2.90 -5.53 -17.27
N LYS A 98 -4.07 -5.57 -17.88
CA LYS A 98 -4.49 -6.70 -18.73
C LYS A 98 -3.56 -6.87 -19.93
N ASN A 99 -3.28 -5.80 -20.67
CA ASN A 99 -2.39 -5.84 -21.84
C ASN A 99 -0.97 -6.29 -21.48
N LEU A 100 -0.46 -5.92 -20.32
CA LEU A 100 0.83 -6.42 -19.83
C LEU A 100 0.82 -7.94 -19.68
N CYS A 101 -0.22 -8.53 -19.09
CA CYS A 101 -0.35 -9.98 -18.96
C CYS A 101 -0.70 -10.69 -20.28
N ASP A 102 -1.52 -10.09 -21.14
CA ASP A 102 -1.82 -10.64 -22.49
C ASP A 102 -0.53 -10.80 -23.31
N ASN A 103 0.45 -9.91 -23.10
CA ASN A 103 1.75 -9.90 -23.79
C ASN A 103 2.91 -10.39 -22.90
N TYR A 104 2.59 -11.14 -21.84
CA TYR A 104 3.57 -11.85 -21.04
C TYR A 104 4.17 -13.01 -21.85
N PRO A 105 5.45 -13.41 -21.63
CA PRO A 105 5.99 -14.60 -22.26
C PRO A 105 5.06 -15.80 -22.02
N THR A 106 4.66 -16.48 -23.11
CA THR A 106 3.74 -17.61 -23.06
C THR A 106 2.27 -17.25 -22.72
N GLY A 107 1.95 -15.95 -22.60
CA GLY A 107 0.57 -15.44 -22.57
C GLY A 107 -0.05 -15.27 -21.19
N TYR A 108 -1.32 -14.89 -21.17
CA TYR A 108 -2.08 -14.46 -20.02
C TYR A 108 -2.07 -15.46 -18.83
N THR A 109 -2.32 -16.74 -19.11
CA THR A 109 -2.37 -17.77 -18.06
C THR A 109 -1.05 -17.91 -17.33
N HIS A 110 0.07 -17.83 -18.07
CA HIS A 110 1.39 -17.89 -17.48
C HIS A 110 1.73 -16.64 -16.65
N CYS A 111 1.21 -15.47 -17.02
CA CYS A 111 1.30 -14.28 -16.18
C CYS A 111 0.66 -14.51 -14.80
N ILE A 112 -0.56 -15.05 -14.76
CA ILE A 112 -1.25 -15.35 -13.50
C ILE A 112 -0.50 -16.43 -12.70
N THR A 113 -0.01 -17.46 -13.38
CA THR A 113 0.82 -18.49 -12.74
C THR A 113 2.09 -17.88 -12.13
N ALA A 114 2.74 -16.95 -12.84
CA ALA A 114 3.92 -16.25 -12.35
C ALA A 114 3.59 -15.36 -11.14
N MET A 115 2.44 -14.65 -11.14
CA MET A 115 1.99 -13.86 -9.99
C MET A 115 1.85 -14.72 -8.72
N ASN A 116 1.22 -15.88 -8.83
CA ASN A 116 1.07 -16.79 -7.70
C ASN A 116 2.38 -17.48 -7.30
N ALA A 117 3.25 -17.80 -8.26
CA ALA A 117 4.58 -18.34 -7.97
C ALA A 117 5.44 -17.31 -7.22
N LYS A 118 5.41 -16.05 -7.66
CA LYS A 118 6.10 -14.94 -7.00
C LYS A 118 5.55 -14.70 -5.59
N ALA A 119 4.22 -14.76 -5.39
CA ALA A 119 3.61 -14.64 -4.07
C ALA A 119 4.16 -15.70 -3.10
N ARG A 120 4.17 -16.97 -3.51
CA ARG A 120 4.75 -18.05 -2.70
C ARG A 120 6.24 -17.85 -2.42
N TRP A 121 7.02 -17.42 -3.43
CA TRP A 121 8.45 -17.15 -3.26
C TRP A 121 8.71 -16.02 -2.25
N LEU A 122 7.81 -15.03 -2.18
CA LEU A 122 7.86 -13.94 -1.20
C LEU A 122 7.37 -14.34 0.20
N GLY A 123 6.87 -15.57 0.39
CA GLY A 123 6.26 -16.00 1.66
C GLY A 123 4.84 -15.47 1.90
N MET A 124 4.15 -15.05 0.82
CA MET A 124 2.76 -14.55 0.90
C MET A 124 1.78 -15.73 0.87
N GLU A 125 1.69 -16.46 1.96
CA GLU A 125 0.99 -17.75 2.03
C GLU A 125 -0.54 -17.65 1.92
N ASN A 126 -1.10 -16.50 2.30
CA ASN A 126 -2.54 -16.23 2.26
C ASN A 126 -2.95 -15.37 1.05
N THR A 127 -2.10 -15.34 0.02
CA THR A 127 -2.31 -14.51 -1.18
C THR A 127 -2.61 -15.37 -2.39
N ASN A 128 -3.65 -14.98 -3.14
CA ASN A 128 -4.01 -15.62 -4.40
C ASN A 128 -4.42 -14.58 -5.45
N PHE A 129 -3.97 -14.78 -6.67
CA PHE A 129 -4.31 -13.97 -7.84
C PHE A 129 -5.00 -14.84 -8.89
N VAL A 130 -6.14 -14.37 -9.40
CA VAL A 130 -6.90 -15.03 -10.49
C VAL A 130 -6.87 -14.20 -11.78
N GLU A 131 -6.51 -12.90 -11.67
CA GLU A 131 -6.39 -11.99 -12.80
C GLU A 131 -5.49 -10.78 -12.47
N PRO A 132 -5.00 -10.00 -13.47
CA PRO A 132 -3.94 -9.02 -13.24
C PRO A 132 -4.42 -7.65 -12.74
N THR A 133 -5.72 -7.38 -12.70
CA THR A 133 -6.25 -6.02 -12.51
C THR A 133 -6.73 -5.73 -11.09
N GLY A 134 -7.15 -6.76 -10.36
CA GLY A 134 -7.81 -6.66 -9.06
C GLY A 134 -9.30 -6.33 -9.15
N LEU A 135 -9.94 -6.57 -10.30
CA LEU A 135 -11.40 -6.47 -10.42
C LEU A 135 -12.11 -7.68 -9.81
N SER A 136 -11.45 -8.82 -9.79
CA SER A 136 -11.99 -10.03 -9.16
C SER A 136 -11.89 -9.96 -7.64
N LEU A 137 -12.99 -10.36 -6.96
CA LEU A 137 -13.01 -10.57 -5.52
C LEU A 137 -12.06 -11.66 -5.05
N MET A 138 -11.68 -12.56 -5.96
CA MET A 138 -10.79 -13.70 -5.69
C MET A 138 -9.31 -13.32 -5.71
N ASN A 139 -8.96 -12.08 -6.06
CA ASN A 139 -7.64 -11.54 -5.79
C ASN A 139 -7.58 -11.14 -4.32
N VAL A 140 -7.03 -12.02 -3.51
CA VAL A 140 -7.04 -11.90 -2.06
C VAL A 140 -5.64 -11.89 -1.47
N SER A 141 -5.50 -11.27 -0.30
CA SER A 141 -4.27 -11.25 0.50
C SER A 141 -4.60 -10.89 1.94
N THR A 142 -3.59 -10.90 2.80
CA THR A 142 -3.63 -10.33 4.15
C THR A 142 -2.80 -9.06 4.23
N ALA A 143 -3.04 -8.24 5.25
CA ALA A 143 -2.19 -7.06 5.45
C ALA A 143 -0.73 -7.46 5.71
N SER A 144 -0.49 -8.57 6.44
CA SER A 144 0.84 -9.12 6.69
C SER A 144 1.55 -9.54 5.40
N ASP A 145 0.89 -10.29 4.52
CA ASP A 145 1.47 -10.70 3.23
C ASP A 145 1.83 -9.48 2.37
N LEU A 146 1.03 -8.42 2.43
CA LEU A 146 1.27 -7.21 1.65
C LEU A 146 2.54 -6.44 2.09
N ILE A 147 3.07 -6.67 3.30
CA ILE A 147 4.40 -6.18 3.68
C ILE A 147 5.46 -6.71 2.72
N HIS A 148 5.44 -8.01 2.45
CA HIS A 148 6.39 -8.66 1.55
C HIS A 148 6.29 -8.12 0.13
N LEU A 149 5.06 -7.94 -0.38
CA LEU A 149 4.82 -7.36 -1.69
C LEU A 149 5.40 -5.94 -1.80
N VAL A 150 5.11 -5.07 -0.82
CA VAL A 150 5.55 -3.67 -0.82
C VAL A 150 7.07 -3.56 -0.70
N LYS A 151 7.69 -4.36 0.19
CA LYS A 151 9.16 -4.43 0.31
C LYS A 151 9.80 -4.85 -1.00
N HIS A 152 9.30 -5.90 -1.63
CA HIS A 152 9.84 -6.37 -2.90
C HIS A 152 9.60 -5.36 -4.04
N ALA A 153 8.40 -4.75 -4.11
CA ALA A 153 8.10 -3.70 -5.07
C ALA A 153 9.06 -2.50 -4.98
N SER A 154 9.53 -2.16 -3.77
CA SER A 154 10.47 -1.06 -3.55
C SER A 154 11.87 -1.29 -4.12
N THR A 155 12.20 -2.51 -4.55
CA THR A 155 13.49 -2.83 -5.18
C THR A 155 13.50 -2.58 -6.69
N TYR A 156 12.33 -2.31 -7.31
CA TYR A 156 12.23 -2.04 -8.75
C TYR A 156 12.19 -0.54 -9.03
N PRO A 157 13.22 0.04 -9.70
CA PRO A 157 13.26 1.47 -9.99
C PRO A 157 12.03 1.96 -10.79
N GLU A 158 11.50 1.15 -11.70
CA GLU A 158 10.32 1.44 -12.50
C GLU A 158 9.07 1.61 -11.62
N ILE A 159 8.90 0.72 -10.63
CA ILE A 159 7.77 0.77 -9.69
C ILE A 159 7.92 1.98 -8.78
N VAL A 160 9.10 2.20 -8.21
CA VAL A 160 9.37 3.34 -7.32
C VAL A 160 9.08 4.66 -8.04
N ARG A 161 9.57 4.81 -9.28
CA ARG A 161 9.31 6.01 -10.07
C ARG A 161 7.83 6.21 -10.35
N ALA A 162 7.13 5.19 -10.86
CA ALA A 162 5.71 5.30 -11.20
C ALA A 162 4.84 5.52 -9.95
N ALA A 163 5.10 4.78 -8.87
CA ALA A 163 4.30 4.82 -7.63
C ALA A 163 4.49 6.11 -6.82
N SER A 164 5.61 6.83 -7.01
CA SER A 164 5.92 8.11 -6.35
C SER A 164 5.62 9.33 -7.21
N THR A 165 5.14 9.14 -8.44
CA THR A 165 4.86 10.23 -9.39
C THR A 165 3.39 10.66 -9.31
N SER A 166 3.13 11.98 -9.20
CA SER A 166 1.78 12.53 -9.13
C SER A 166 1.02 12.44 -10.46
N GLU A 167 1.72 12.54 -11.58
CA GLU A 167 1.16 12.40 -12.93
C GLU A 167 2.18 11.89 -13.94
N VAL A 168 1.72 11.20 -14.96
CA VAL A 168 2.53 10.84 -16.14
C VAL A 168 1.91 11.41 -17.41
N LYS A 169 2.77 11.85 -18.33
CA LYS A 169 2.38 12.37 -19.64
C LYS A 169 2.83 11.43 -20.74
N ILE A 170 1.91 10.86 -21.46
CA ILE A 170 2.17 9.89 -22.52
C ILE A 170 1.75 10.48 -23.87
N LYS A 171 2.68 10.53 -24.83
CA LYS A 171 2.40 10.98 -26.18
C LYS A 171 1.85 9.82 -27.00
N VAL A 172 0.61 9.96 -27.47
CA VAL A 172 -0.03 9.00 -28.36
C VAL A 172 -0.32 9.70 -29.69
N ARG A 173 0.36 9.27 -30.76
CA ARG A 173 0.31 9.94 -32.06
C ARG A 173 0.69 11.44 -31.92
N LYS A 174 -0.25 12.35 -32.18
CA LYS A 174 -0.06 13.81 -32.10
C LYS A 174 -0.61 14.42 -30.78
N ARG A 175 -1.13 13.63 -29.85
CA ARG A 175 -1.79 14.11 -28.62
C ARG A 175 -1.03 13.67 -27.37
N TRP A 176 -1.01 14.52 -26.36
CA TRP A 176 -0.56 14.20 -25.01
C TRP A 176 -1.74 13.74 -24.16
N LEU A 177 -1.62 12.58 -23.53
CA LEU A 177 -2.53 12.08 -22.50
C LEU A 177 -1.86 12.29 -21.15
N VAL A 178 -2.62 12.84 -20.20
CA VAL A 178 -2.15 13.05 -18.80
C VAL A 178 -2.90 12.08 -17.90
N PHE A 179 -2.18 11.33 -17.10
CA PHE A 179 -2.73 10.39 -16.15
C PHE A 179 -2.29 10.78 -14.75
N HIS A 180 -3.25 11.08 -13.88
CA HIS A 180 -2.99 11.45 -12.48
C HIS A 180 -2.95 10.23 -11.57
N ASN A 181 -2.12 10.29 -10.54
CA ASN A 181 -2.04 9.24 -9.54
C ASN A 181 -3.35 9.15 -8.75
N THR A 182 -3.76 7.92 -8.46
CA THR A 182 -4.96 7.64 -7.66
C THR A 182 -4.78 7.94 -6.17
N ASN A 183 -3.55 8.17 -5.72
CA ASN A 183 -3.25 8.70 -4.40
C ASN A 183 -2.95 10.22 -4.52
N PRO A 184 -3.88 11.11 -4.12
CA PRO A 184 -3.78 12.55 -4.33
C PRO A 184 -2.77 13.25 -3.40
N ILE A 185 -2.19 12.55 -2.41
CA ILE A 185 -1.19 13.12 -1.50
C ILE A 185 0.25 12.95 -1.99
N ILE A 186 0.46 12.18 -3.07
CA ILE A 186 1.78 12.04 -3.68
C ILE A 186 2.29 13.38 -4.20
N GLY A 187 3.54 13.71 -3.86
CA GLY A 187 4.18 14.97 -4.25
C GLY A 187 3.79 16.17 -3.39
N LYS A 188 3.05 15.96 -2.27
CA LYS A 188 2.64 17.07 -1.39
C LYS A 188 3.43 17.13 -0.07
N ARG A 189 3.35 16.09 0.77
CA ARG A 189 3.90 16.17 2.14
C ARG A 189 4.95 15.12 2.43
N HIS A 190 4.81 13.92 1.85
CA HIS A 190 5.59 12.75 2.22
C HIS A 190 6.43 12.26 1.05
N LYS A 191 7.56 11.65 1.35
CA LYS A 191 8.42 11.02 0.37
C LYS A 191 7.99 9.56 0.19
N PHE A 192 7.18 9.32 -0.84
CA PHE A 192 6.70 7.98 -1.18
C PHE A 192 7.76 7.18 -1.94
N ILE A 193 7.94 5.92 -1.54
CA ILE A 193 8.75 4.92 -2.25
C ILE A 193 7.82 4.00 -3.05
N VAL A 194 6.75 3.51 -2.42
CA VAL A 194 5.70 2.72 -3.05
C VAL A 194 4.36 3.27 -2.62
N SER A 195 3.41 3.35 -3.54
CA SER A 195 2.02 3.64 -3.23
C SER A 195 1.11 2.97 -4.26
N LYS A 196 0.10 2.25 -3.78
CA LYS A 196 -0.94 1.71 -4.65
C LYS A 196 -2.28 1.68 -3.94
N THR A 197 -3.27 2.30 -4.57
CA THR A 197 -4.66 2.27 -4.10
C THR A 197 -5.45 1.15 -4.78
N GLY A 198 -6.49 0.66 -4.11
CA GLY A 198 -7.46 -0.29 -4.66
C GLY A 198 -8.88 0.06 -4.21
N TYR A 199 -9.86 -0.23 -5.05
CA TYR A 199 -11.27 -0.15 -4.71
C TYR A 199 -12.12 -0.98 -5.68
N ILE A 200 -12.95 -1.82 -5.13
CA ILE A 200 -14.18 -2.34 -5.73
C ILE A 200 -15.23 -2.34 -4.61
N ASN A 201 -16.52 -2.30 -4.96
CA ASN A 201 -17.59 -2.17 -3.94
C ASN A 201 -17.48 -3.19 -2.80
N ALA A 202 -17.12 -4.42 -3.12
CA ALA A 202 -17.04 -5.48 -2.12
C ALA A 202 -15.73 -5.52 -1.32
N SER A 203 -14.60 -4.99 -1.85
CA SER A 203 -13.36 -4.86 -1.08
C SER A 203 -13.36 -3.66 -0.14
N GLY A 204 -14.18 -2.64 -0.43
CA GLY A 204 -14.00 -1.33 0.16
C GLY A 204 -12.72 -0.64 -0.31
N GLY A 205 -12.32 0.43 0.38
CA GLY A 205 -11.11 1.17 0.11
C GLY A 205 -9.86 0.42 0.58
N CYS A 206 -8.89 0.25 -0.31
CA CYS A 206 -7.61 -0.38 0.00
C CYS A 206 -6.45 0.55 -0.39
N ILE A 207 -5.38 0.54 0.38
CA ILE A 207 -4.12 1.22 0.05
C ILE A 207 -2.93 0.52 0.70
N VAL A 208 -1.83 0.46 -0.02
CA VAL A 208 -0.50 0.16 0.52
C VAL A 208 0.42 1.33 0.24
N MET A 209 1.29 1.64 1.20
CA MET A 209 2.30 2.69 1.07
C MET A 209 3.61 2.24 1.71
N MET A 210 4.73 2.64 1.11
CA MET A 210 6.02 2.72 1.78
C MET A 210 6.50 4.16 1.67
N LEU A 211 6.85 4.75 2.81
CA LEU A 211 7.30 6.12 2.93
C LEU A 211 8.71 6.16 3.51
N ASP A 212 9.49 7.14 3.08
CA ASP A 212 10.78 7.48 3.67
C ASP A 212 10.56 8.55 4.75
N THR A 213 11.04 8.33 5.94
CA THR A 213 10.83 9.20 7.11
C THR A 213 12.13 9.48 7.83
N ASP A 214 12.15 10.45 8.72
CA ASP A 214 13.33 10.80 9.52
C ASP A 214 13.79 9.67 10.47
N VAL A 215 12.91 8.70 10.75
CA VAL A 215 13.18 7.55 11.62
C VAL A 215 13.26 6.23 10.85
N GLY A 216 13.52 6.28 9.53
CA GLY A 216 13.58 5.12 8.64
C GLY A 216 12.31 4.96 7.82
N LYS A 217 12.26 3.88 7.03
CA LYS A 217 11.08 3.64 6.17
C LYS A 217 9.94 3.04 6.98
N ARG A 218 8.72 3.40 6.58
CA ARG A 218 7.48 2.86 7.16
C ARG A 218 6.60 2.28 6.07
N ILE A 219 6.01 1.14 6.37
CA ILE A 219 5.01 0.47 5.52
C ILE A 219 3.66 0.61 6.18
N VAL A 220 2.68 1.06 5.43
CA VAL A 220 1.29 1.17 5.88
C VAL A 220 0.41 0.36 4.93
N VAL A 221 -0.42 -0.48 5.49
CA VAL A 221 -1.44 -1.26 4.78
C VAL A 221 -2.79 -0.96 5.39
N VAL A 222 -3.77 -0.61 4.55
CA VAL A 222 -5.17 -0.41 4.94
C VAL A 222 -6.05 -1.16 3.96
N LEU A 223 -6.91 -2.04 4.46
CA LEU A 223 -7.84 -2.87 3.69
C LEU A 223 -9.26 -2.72 4.22
N GLY A 224 -10.21 -2.61 3.31
CA GLY A 224 -11.62 -2.60 3.66
C GLY A 224 -12.12 -1.32 4.32
N SER A 225 -11.49 -0.17 4.05
CA SER A 225 -12.05 1.15 4.44
C SER A 225 -13.42 1.36 3.79
N LYS A 226 -14.27 2.14 4.44
CA LYS A 226 -15.65 2.37 4.03
C LYS A 226 -15.79 2.75 2.55
N ASN A 227 -14.86 3.55 2.02
CA ASN A 227 -14.88 3.99 0.62
C ASN A 227 -13.52 4.54 0.15
N THR A 228 -13.48 5.11 -1.05
CA THR A 228 -12.27 5.71 -1.63
C THR A 228 -11.78 6.97 -0.90
N HIS A 229 -12.67 7.67 -0.20
CA HIS A 229 -12.34 8.93 0.47
C HIS A 229 -11.80 8.71 1.89
N THR A 230 -12.11 7.58 2.53
CA THR A 230 -11.66 7.27 3.90
C THR A 230 -10.29 6.60 3.95
N ARG A 231 -9.94 5.75 2.97
CA ARG A 231 -8.71 4.95 2.98
C ARG A 231 -7.41 5.76 3.10
N ILE A 232 -7.35 6.95 2.48
CA ILE A 232 -6.14 7.78 2.48
C ILE A 232 -6.00 8.55 3.79
N PRO A 233 -7.02 9.29 4.30
CA PRO A 233 -6.97 9.87 5.62
C PRO A 233 -6.68 8.86 6.74
N GLU A 234 -7.24 7.64 6.67
CA GLU A 234 -6.95 6.58 7.64
C GLU A 234 -5.49 6.13 7.57
N ALA A 235 -4.95 5.97 6.36
CA ALA A 235 -3.56 5.59 6.18
C ALA A 235 -2.58 6.70 6.62
N GLU A 236 -2.89 7.98 6.36
CA GLU A 236 -2.11 9.13 6.86
C GLU A 236 -2.15 9.18 8.39
N PHE A 237 -3.34 9.01 8.98
CA PHE A 237 -3.50 8.98 10.43
C PHE A 237 -2.64 7.88 11.08
N LEU A 238 -2.69 6.65 10.55
CA LEU A 238 -1.87 5.53 11.03
C LEU A 238 -0.37 5.85 10.92
N PHE A 239 0.05 6.38 9.80
CA PHE A 239 1.43 6.75 9.55
C PHE A 239 1.94 7.85 10.50
N GLU A 240 1.14 8.87 10.78
CA GLU A 240 1.54 10.02 11.60
C GLU A 240 1.55 9.71 13.11
N ASN A 241 0.72 8.77 13.56
CA ASN A 241 0.52 8.51 14.99
C ASN A 241 1.21 7.24 15.51
N ILE A 242 1.62 6.31 14.64
CA ILE A 242 2.37 5.12 15.06
C ILE A 242 3.85 5.35 14.81
N LYS A 243 4.60 5.63 15.87
CA LYS A 243 6.02 5.95 15.77
C LYS A 243 6.95 4.83 16.21
N GLU A 244 6.66 4.10 17.25
CA GLU A 244 7.38 2.89 17.74
C GLU A 244 6.54 2.15 18.79
#